data_41e3537430606b17e1ff62cd145f51dc
#
_entry.id   41e3537430606b17e1ff62cd145f51dc
#
_cell.length_a   1.000
_cell.length_b   1.000
_cell.length_c   1.000
_cell.angle_alpha   90.00
_cell.angle_beta   90.00
_cell.angle_gamma   90.00
#
_symmetry.space_group_name_H-M   'P 1'
#
loop_
_entity.id
_entity.type
_entity.pdbx_description
1 polymer ?
#
loop_
_entity_poly.entity_id
_entity_poly.type
_entity_poly.pdbx_seq_one_letter_code
_entity_poly.pdbx_strand_id
1 'polypeptide(L)'
;MPESTLTALTGREIGSSSTRRLRSEGKIPGVVYGHGSDPIPVAVVAREFQIAMSGEAGLNTLLSLKVDGKDLLTMARDIQHHPVRNVVTHVDFLIVNRDELISTEVTINLVGEAIEIAHGDGIVDQQLFTLHVKAKPTEIPPSVDIDISDLTIGGALHVSDIVIPPGVELETDPAATVVAGQPPRVQVTTVAEELEGEEAAPAPEATDEEA
;
A
#
# COMPACT_ATOMS: atom_id res chain seq x y z
N MET A 1 -16.15 9.07 13.96
CA MET A 1 -15.86 8.87 12.53
C MET A 1 -17.11 9.18 11.73
N PRO A 2 -17.08 9.95 10.65
CA PRO A 2 -18.23 10.11 9.77
C PRO A 2 -18.53 8.77 9.09
N GLU A 3 -19.76 8.28 9.26
CA GLU A 3 -20.26 7.11 8.54
C GLU A 3 -20.72 7.57 7.15
N SER A 4 -20.10 7.07 6.11
CA SER A 4 -20.53 7.31 4.73
C SER A 4 -21.54 6.25 4.32
N THR A 5 -22.69 6.68 3.79
CA THR A 5 -23.74 5.76 3.33
C THR A 5 -23.55 5.49 1.84
N LEU A 6 -23.50 4.21 1.45
CA LEU A 6 -23.39 3.75 0.07
C LEU A 6 -24.56 2.85 -0.29
N THR A 7 -25.09 3.00 -1.50
CA THR A 7 -26.10 2.09 -2.02
C THR A 7 -25.44 0.96 -2.80
N ALA A 8 -25.68 -0.28 -2.37
CA ALA A 8 -25.18 -1.48 -3.04
C ALA A 8 -26.32 -2.19 -3.79
N LEU A 9 -26.11 -2.46 -5.05
CA LEU A 9 -27.01 -3.23 -5.89
C LEU A 9 -26.65 -4.71 -5.77
N THR A 10 -27.61 -5.55 -5.43
CA THR A 10 -27.48 -7.01 -5.34
C THR A 10 -27.95 -7.71 -6.60
N GLY A 11 -27.77 -9.04 -6.66
CA GLY A 11 -28.27 -9.85 -7.77
C GLY A 11 -27.49 -9.68 -9.06
N ARG A 12 -26.26 -9.16 -9.00
CA ARG A 12 -25.41 -9.08 -10.20
C ARG A 12 -25.04 -10.47 -10.73
N GLU A 13 -25.08 -10.64 -12.03
CA GLU A 13 -24.54 -11.84 -12.67
C GLU A 13 -23.03 -11.94 -12.42
N ILE A 14 -22.58 -13.14 -12.02
CA ILE A 14 -21.17 -13.43 -11.81
C ILE A 14 -20.56 -13.81 -13.17
N GLY A 15 -19.47 -13.18 -13.53
CA GLY A 15 -18.73 -13.48 -14.78
C GLY A 15 -17.96 -12.29 -15.30
N SER A 16 -16.99 -12.57 -16.18
CA SER A 16 -16.07 -11.55 -16.70
C SER A 16 -16.77 -10.53 -17.61
N SER A 17 -17.75 -10.97 -18.39
CA SER A 17 -18.50 -10.11 -19.31
C SER A 17 -19.41 -9.14 -18.57
N SER A 18 -20.16 -9.62 -17.56
CA SER A 18 -21.05 -8.80 -16.73
C SER A 18 -20.26 -7.79 -15.90
N THR A 19 -19.15 -8.23 -15.30
CA THR A 19 -18.24 -7.36 -14.53
C THR A 19 -17.63 -6.24 -15.38
N ARG A 20 -17.26 -6.54 -16.63
CA ARG A 20 -16.75 -5.51 -17.57
C ARG A 20 -17.83 -4.50 -17.93
N ARG A 21 -19.07 -4.94 -18.14
CA ARG A 21 -20.22 -4.06 -18.40
C ARG A 21 -20.47 -3.13 -17.22
N LEU A 22 -20.51 -3.64 -15.98
CA LEU A 22 -20.70 -2.84 -14.77
C LEU A 22 -19.63 -1.74 -14.67
N ARG A 23 -18.37 -2.07 -14.93
CA ARG A 23 -17.30 -1.06 -14.92
C ARG A 23 -17.47 0.00 -16.01
N SER A 24 -17.98 -0.36 -17.19
CA SER A 24 -18.27 0.63 -18.24
C SER A 24 -19.47 1.54 -17.90
N GLU A 25 -20.38 1.08 -17.02
CA GLU A 25 -21.47 1.86 -16.48
C GLU A 25 -21.07 2.73 -15.26
N GLY A 26 -19.78 2.76 -14.90
CA GLY A 26 -19.29 3.50 -13.74
C GLY A 26 -19.61 2.86 -12.40
N LYS A 27 -19.84 1.55 -12.37
CA LYS A 27 -20.06 0.77 -11.14
C LYS A 27 -18.84 -0.10 -10.85
N ILE A 28 -18.55 -0.29 -9.56
CA ILE A 28 -17.49 -1.16 -9.07
C ILE A 28 -18.15 -2.45 -8.58
N PRO A 29 -17.78 -3.61 -9.12
CA PRO A 29 -18.18 -4.89 -8.56
C PRO A 29 -17.46 -5.12 -7.23
N GLY A 30 -18.15 -5.67 -6.25
CA GLY A 30 -17.60 -6.02 -4.95
C GLY A 30 -18.25 -7.27 -4.39
N VAL A 31 -17.77 -7.68 -3.22
CA VAL A 31 -18.32 -8.77 -2.41
C VAL A 31 -18.41 -8.29 -0.98
N VAL A 32 -19.54 -8.56 -0.34
CA VAL A 32 -19.76 -8.32 1.09
C VAL A 32 -19.72 -9.66 1.81
N TYR A 33 -18.88 -9.79 2.82
CA TYR A 33 -18.74 -11.02 3.62
C TYR A 33 -18.43 -10.70 5.08
N GLY A 34 -18.56 -11.66 5.95
CA GLY A 34 -18.24 -11.56 7.38
C GLY A 34 -19.34 -12.15 8.26
N HIS A 35 -19.05 -12.31 9.56
CA HIS A 35 -19.96 -12.84 10.58
C HIS A 35 -20.67 -14.16 10.22
N GLY A 36 -19.99 -15.05 9.45
CA GLY A 36 -20.58 -16.33 9.06
C GLY A 36 -21.71 -16.24 8.04
N SER A 37 -21.95 -15.06 7.46
CA SER A 37 -22.89 -14.90 6.36
C SER A 37 -22.28 -15.34 5.03
N ASP A 38 -23.10 -15.89 4.15
CA ASP A 38 -22.65 -16.22 2.79
C ASP A 38 -22.19 -14.94 2.05
N PRO A 39 -21.13 -15.01 1.24
CA PRO A 39 -20.67 -13.87 0.47
C PRO A 39 -21.73 -13.35 -0.50
N ILE A 40 -22.08 -12.08 -0.37
CA ILE A 40 -23.10 -11.42 -1.21
C ILE A 40 -22.39 -10.61 -2.31
N PRO A 41 -22.55 -10.98 -3.59
CA PRO A 41 -22.01 -10.19 -4.69
C PRO A 41 -22.80 -8.88 -4.86
N VAL A 42 -22.12 -7.75 -4.79
CA VAL A 42 -22.70 -6.41 -4.88
C VAL A 42 -22.06 -5.59 -5.99
N ALA A 43 -22.70 -4.50 -6.37
CA ALA A 43 -22.15 -3.46 -7.21
C ALA A 43 -22.44 -2.09 -6.58
N VAL A 44 -21.41 -1.27 -6.43
CA VAL A 44 -21.51 0.09 -5.87
C VAL A 44 -21.17 1.13 -6.94
N VAL A 45 -21.69 2.34 -6.81
CA VAL A 45 -21.40 3.45 -7.72
C VAL A 45 -19.99 3.95 -7.46
N ALA A 46 -19.13 3.96 -8.51
CA ALA A 46 -17.72 4.30 -8.38
C ALA A 46 -17.48 5.69 -7.78
N ARG A 47 -18.29 6.67 -8.20
CA ARG A 47 -18.16 8.06 -7.71
C ARG A 47 -18.50 8.18 -6.23
N GLU A 48 -19.57 7.53 -5.77
CA GLU A 48 -19.97 7.55 -4.36
C GLU A 48 -18.93 6.87 -3.50
N PHE A 49 -18.40 5.74 -3.95
CA PHE A 49 -17.33 5.02 -3.28
C PHE A 49 -16.05 5.88 -3.16
N GLN A 50 -15.62 6.54 -4.24
CA GLN A 50 -14.46 7.42 -4.20
C GLN A 50 -14.64 8.58 -3.21
N ILE A 51 -15.81 9.21 -3.17
CA ILE A 51 -16.11 10.29 -2.23
C ILE A 51 -16.05 9.76 -0.79
N ALA A 52 -16.63 8.58 -0.54
CA ALA A 52 -16.60 7.96 0.79
C ALA A 52 -15.18 7.63 1.28
N MET A 53 -14.30 7.21 0.35
CA MET A 53 -12.91 6.85 0.65
C MET A 53 -11.94 8.04 0.64
N SER A 54 -12.37 9.22 0.18
CA SER A 54 -11.53 10.44 0.15
C SER A 54 -11.37 11.11 1.53
N GLY A 55 -12.00 10.57 2.58
CA GLY A 55 -11.83 11.03 3.94
C GLY A 55 -10.44 10.69 4.50
N GLU A 56 -10.08 11.31 5.62
CA GLU A 56 -8.79 11.10 6.31
C GLU A 56 -8.56 9.63 6.72
N ALA A 57 -9.63 8.88 7.01
CA ALA A 57 -9.56 7.48 7.43
C ALA A 57 -9.23 6.51 6.27
N GLY A 58 -9.26 6.94 5.01
CA GLY A 58 -8.89 6.13 3.85
C GLY A 58 -9.57 4.75 3.86
N LEU A 59 -8.77 3.67 3.80
CA LEU A 59 -9.24 2.27 3.81
C LEU A 59 -10.02 1.90 5.08
N ASN A 60 -9.73 2.57 6.20
CA ASN A 60 -10.33 2.28 7.50
C ASN A 60 -11.67 3.02 7.72
N THR A 61 -12.23 3.62 6.66
CA THR A 61 -13.51 4.30 6.72
C THR A 61 -14.65 3.30 6.97
N LEU A 62 -15.50 3.59 7.98
CA LEU A 62 -16.73 2.83 8.21
C LEU A 62 -17.79 3.24 7.20
N LEU A 63 -18.29 2.26 6.48
CA LEU A 63 -19.28 2.41 5.43
C LEU A 63 -20.60 1.74 5.83
N SER A 64 -21.70 2.49 5.78
CA SER A 64 -23.05 1.94 5.90
C SER A 64 -23.52 1.54 4.51
N LEU A 65 -23.47 0.24 4.19
CA LEU A 65 -23.94 -0.31 2.92
C LEU A 65 -25.42 -0.65 2.99
N LYS A 66 -26.22 -0.04 2.12
CA LYS A 66 -27.63 -0.41 1.92
C LYS A 66 -27.71 -1.56 0.93
N VAL A 67 -27.99 -2.77 1.47
CA VAL A 67 -28.10 -4.02 0.70
C VAL A 67 -29.52 -4.54 0.89
N ASP A 68 -30.32 -4.60 -0.17
CA ASP A 68 -31.72 -5.11 -0.14
C ASP A 68 -32.58 -4.53 0.99
N GLY A 69 -32.41 -3.21 1.27
CA GLY A 69 -33.15 -2.52 2.31
C GLY A 69 -32.66 -2.76 3.74
N LYS A 70 -31.53 -3.45 3.90
CA LYS A 70 -30.84 -3.61 5.19
C LYS A 70 -29.60 -2.72 5.18
N ASP A 71 -29.36 -2.03 6.28
CA ASP A 71 -28.14 -1.28 6.50
C ASP A 71 -27.09 -2.19 7.17
N LEU A 72 -26.01 -2.46 6.46
CA LEU A 72 -24.89 -3.26 6.95
C LEU A 72 -23.70 -2.34 7.22
N LEU A 73 -23.17 -2.38 8.43
CA LEU A 73 -21.92 -1.69 8.76
C LEU A 73 -20.76 -2.51 8.21
N THR A 74 -19.99 -1.90 7.32
CA THR A 74 -18.90 -2.58 6.62
C THR A 74 -17.65 -1.69 6.58
N MET A 75 -16.52 -2.32 6.31
CA MET A 75 -15.25 -1.66 6.03
C MET A 75 -14.66 -2.24 4.74
N ALA A 76 -13.98 -1.41 3.94
CA ALA A 76 -13.27 -1.89 2.77
C ALA A 76 -12.00 -2.64 3.21
N ARG A 77 -11.94 -3.96 2.99
CA ARG A 77 -10.79 -4.80 3.35
C ARG A 77 -9.71 -4.78 2.29
N ASP A 78 -10.12 -4.89 1.02
CA ASP A 78 -9.22 -4.86 -0.13
C ASP A 78 -9.81 -4.03 -1.25
N ILE A 79 -8.98 -3.22 -1.88
CA ILE A 79 -9.34 -2.39 -3.02
C ILE A 79 -8.37 -2.65 -4.16
N GLN A 80 -8.85 -3.31 -5.20
CA GLN A 80 -8.05 -3.58 -6.38
C GLN A 80 -8.10 -2.40 -7.35
N HIS A 81 -6.95 -1.91 -7.73
CA HIS A 81 -6.77 -0.84 -8.70
C HIS A 81 -6.27 -1.36 -10.04
N HIS A 82 -6.70 -0.72 -11.12
CA HIS A 82 -6.12 -0.98 -12.43
C HIS A 82 -4.75 -0.28 -12.53
N PRO A 83 -3.62 -1.00 -12.77
CA PRO A 83 -2.27 -0.44 -12.62
C PRO A 83 -1.98 0.76 -13.53
N VAL A 84 -2.59 0.80 -14.73
CA VAL A 84 -2.35 1.87 -15.71
C VAL A 84 -3.37 3.01 -15.60
N ARG A 85 -4.64 2.69 -15.37
CA ARG A 85 -5.73 3.68 -15.35
C ARG A 85 -6.01 4.25 -13.97
N ASN A 86 -5.45 3.65 -12.94
CA ASN A 86 -5.66 3.98 -11.51
C ASN A 86 -7.14 4.07 -11.10
N VAL A 87 -7.99 3.26 -11.74
CA VAL A 87 -9.40 3.14 -11.40
C VAL A 87 -9.62 1.89 -10.57
N VAL A 88 -10.52 1.98 -9.60
CA VAL A 88 -10.90 0.84 -8.76
C VAL A 88 -11.61 -0.22 -9.62
N THR A 89 -11.12 -1.45 -9.55
CA THR A 89 -11.64 -2.58 -10.32
C THR A 89 -12.47 -3.56 -9.50
N HIS A 90 -12.19 -3.69 -8.22
CA HIS A 90 -12.92 -4.54 -7.27
C HIS A 90 -12.80 -3.98 -5.86
N VAL A 91 -13.80 -4.24 -5.04
CA VAL A 91 -13.78 -3.89 -3.61
C VAL A 91 -14.34 -5.04 -2.80
N ASP A 92 -13.62 -5.39 -1.76
CA ASP A 92 -14.03 -6.37 -0.77
C ASP A 92 -14.51 -5.67 0.49
N PHE A 93 -15.76 -5.91 0.86
CA PHE A 93 -16.38 -5.33 2.05
C PHE A 93 -16.48 -6.38 3.14
N LEU A 94 -15.87 -6.09 4.28
CA LEU A 94 -16.00 -6.90 5.50
C LEU A 94 -17.11 -6.32 6.36
N ILE A 95 -18.10 -7.14 6.74
CA ILE A 95 -19.10 -6.75 7.73
C ILE A 95 -18.40 -6.67 9.08
N VAL A 96 -18.59 -5.57 9.79
CA VAL A 96 -17.94 -5.32 11.08
C VAL A 96 -18.97 -4.95 12.15
N ASN A 97 -18.69 -5.34 13.39
CA ASN A 97 -19.40 -4.88 14.55
C ASN A 97 -18.57 -3.84 15.29
N ARG A 98 -19.22 -2.84 15.88
CA ARG A 98 -18.51 -1.74 16.57
C ARG A 98 -17.70 -2.20 17.78
N ASP A 99 -18.11 -3.31 18.40
CA ASP A 99 -17.53 -3.82 19.66
C ASP A 99 -16.51 -4.95 19.45
N GLU A 100 -16.35 -5.41 18.22
CA GLU A 100 -15.46 -6.53 17.87
C GLU A 100 -14.10 -6.03 17.42
N LEU A 101 -13.03 -6.69 17.91
CA LEU A 101 -11.66 -6.42 17.46
C LEU A 101 -11.47 -6.96 16.05
N ILE A 102 -11.03 -6.11 15.16
CA ILE A 102 -10.69 -6.48 13.77
C ILE A 102 -9.21 -6.23 13.51
N SER A 103 -8.62 -7.10 12.70
CA SER A 103 -7.27 -6.90 12.18
C SER A 103 -7.34 -6.09 10.90
N THR A 104 -6.63 -4.97 10.87
CA THR A 104 -6.59 -4.07 9.70
C THR A 104 -5.20 -3.49 9.49
N GLU A 105 -5.01 -2.87 8.33
CA GLU A 105 -3.78 -2.19 7.96
C GLU A 105 -3.94 -0.69 8.14
N VAL A 106 -2.99 -0.06 8.82
CA VAL A 106 -2.93 1.40 9.00
C VAL A 106 -1.71 1.94 8.29
N THR A 107 -1.88 3.01 7.53
CA THR A 107 -0.81 3.64 6.78
C THR A 107 0.15 4.39 7.71
N ILE A 108 1.44 4.29 7.44
CA ILE A 108 2.49 5.03 8.13
C ILE A 108 2.78 6.30 7.33
N ASN A 109 2.72 7.46 8.01
CA ASN A 109 3.18 8.73 7.48
C ASN A 109 4.50 9.12 8.14
N LEU A 110 5.48 9.50 7.34
CA LEU A 110 6.73 10.07 7.85
C LEU A 110 6.55 11.57 8.00
N VAL A 111 6.83 12.09 9.20
CA VAL A 111 6.75 13.49 9.56
C VAL A 111 8.14 14.00 9.90
N GLY A 112 8.45 15.27 9.56
CA GLY A 112 9.75 15.85 9.79
C GLY A 112 10.71 15.67 8.61
N GLU A 113 11.89 16.28 8.74
CA GLU A 113 12.99 16.17 7.78
C GLU A 113 14.21 15.56 8.48
N ALA A 114 14.75 14.50 7.93
CA ALA A 114 15.98 13.87 8.42
C ALA A 114 17.20 14.73 8.01
N ILE A 115 17.46 15.81 8.76
CA ILE A 115 18.48 16.82 8.45
C ILE A 115 19.87 16.21 8.35
N GLU A 116 20.21 15.30 9.24
CA GLU A 116 21.52 14.63 9.24
C GLU A 116 21.74 13.75 8.00
N ILE A 117 20.68 13.08 7.54
CA ILE A 117 20.73 12.27 6.30
C ILE A 117 20.85 13.19 5.08
N ALA A 118 20.08 14.28 5.04
CA ALA A 118 20.12 15.25 3.95
C ALA A 118 21.50 15.92 3.82
N HIS A 119 22.14 16.26 4.94
CA HIS A 119 23.49 16.86 4.94
C HIS A 119 24.59 15.87 4.52
N GLY A 120 24.37 14.57 4.74
CA GLY A 120 25.32 13.52 4.37
C GLY A 120 25.06 12.89 3.00
N ASP A 121 24.23 13.50 2.14
CA ASP A 121 23.79 12.95 0.85
C ASP A 121 23.18 11.53 0.95
N GLY A 122 22.65 11.17 2.13
CA GLY A 122 22.01 9.89 2.41
C GLY A 122 20.61 9.82 1.85
N ILE A 123 20.03 8.63 1.91
CA ILE A 123 18.65 8.36 1.45
C ILE A 123 17.85 7.77 2.61
N VAL A 124 16.64 8.30 2.81
CA VAL A 124 15.67 7.70 3.71
C VAL A 124 14.95 6.59 2.98
N ASP A 125 15.11 5.35 3.45
CA ASP A 125 14.49 4.16 2.88
C ASP A 125 13.36 3.67 3.79
N GLN A 126 12.13 3.82 3.33
CA GLN A 126 10.95 3.32 4.04
C GLN A 126 10.70 1.88 3.62
N GLN A 127 10.86 0.93 4.57
CA GLN A 127 10.68 -0.50 4.34
C GLN A 127 9.24 -0.95 4.61
N LEU A 128 8.57 -0.35 5.60
CA LEU A 128 7.18 -0.61 5.93
C LEU A 128 6.34 0.63 5.66
N PHE A 129 5.29 0.46 4.85
CA PHE A 129 4.32 1.50 4.50
C PHE A 129 3.02 1.38 5.29
N THR A 130 2.73 0.18 5.80
CA THR A 130 1.53 -0.14 6.57
C THR A 130 1.88 -0.96 7.81
N LEU A 131 1.08 -0.80 8.87
CA LEU A 131 1.14 -1.59 10.10
C LEU A 131 -0.11 -2.44 10.20
N HIS A 132 0.05 -3.73 10.50
CA HIS A 132 -1.06 -4.59 10.88
C HIS A 132 -1.40 -4.37 12.35
N VAL A 133 -2.63 -3.95 12.60
CA VAL A 133 -3.11 -3.65 13.94
C VAL A 133 -4.43 -4.34 14.22
N LYS A 134 -4.67 -4.68 15.48
CA LYS A 134 -5.95 -5.13 16.00
C LYS A 134 -6.57 -4.04 16.84
N ALA A 135 -7.73 -3.56 16.44
CA ALA A 135 -8.46 -2.55 17.19
C ALA A 135 -9.95 -2.64 16.90
N LYS A 136 -10.74 -1.93 17.72
CA LYS A 136 -12.15 -1.71 17.40
C LYS A 136 -12.28 -0.74 16.22
N PRO A 137 -13.27 -0.93 15.31
CA PRO A 137 -13.44 -0.07 14.15
C PRO A 137 -13.53 1.43 14.44
N THR A 138 -14.01 1.78 15.64
CA THR A 138 -14.14 3.17 16.11
C THR A 138 -12.84 3.77 16.63
N GLU A 139 -11.86 2.95 17.00
CA GLU A 139 -10.59 3.36 17.62
C GLU A 139 -9.41 3.31 16.65
N ILE A 140 -9.64 2.83 15.42
CA ILE A 140 -8.59 2.74 14.39
C ILE A 140 -8.19 4.15 13.95
N PRO A 141 -6.91 4.53 14.09
CA PRO A 141 -6.44 5.82 13.59
C PRO A 141 -6.41 5.82 12.05
N PRO A 142 -6.56 6.97 11.40
CA PRO A 142 -6.46 7.08 9.94
C PRO A 142 -5.05 6.80 9.42
N SER A 143 -4.06 7.23 10.18
CA SER A 143 -2.63 7.03 9.92
C SER A 143 -1.86 7.02 11.23
N VAL A 144 -0.64 6.51 11.18
CA VAL A 144 0.33 6.60 12.29
C VAL A 144 1.48 7.47 11.81
N ASP A 145 1.69 8.59 12.50
CA ASP A 145 2.73 9.54 12.17
C ASP A 145 4.02 9.15 12.90
N ILE A 146 5.13 9.08 12.17
CA ILE A 146 6.46 8.76 12.70
C ILE A 146 7.39 9.93 12.42
N ASP A 147 7.99 10.47 13.46
CA ASP A 147 8.99 11.54 13.33
C ASP A 147 10.35 10.94 12.92
N ILE A 148 10.89 11.44 11.81
CA ILE A 148 12.18 11.04 11.28
C ILE A 148 13.27 12.10 11.48
N SER A 149 13.00 13.16 12.24
CA SER A 149 13.91 14.31 12.40
C SER A 149 15.25 13.91 13.05
N ASP A 150 15.23 12.92 13.95
CA ASP A 150 16.41 12.41 14.65
C ASP A 150 17.08 11.21 13.95
N LEU A 151 16.65 10.89 12.71
CA LEU A 151 17.19 9.73 11.99
C LEU A 151 18.57 10.05 11.43
N THR A 152 19.56 9.24 11.82
CA THR A 152 20.97 9.35 11.39
C THR A 152 21.30 8.40 10.24
N ILE A 153 22.41 8.65 9.54
CA ILE A 153 22.90 7.72 8.51
C ILE A 153 23.36 6.41 9.18
N GLY A 154 22.81 5.28 8.72
CA GLY A 154 23.00 3.96 9.31
C GLY A 154 22.10 3.67 10.51
N GLY A 155 21.27 4.62 10.94
CA GLY A 155 20.22 4.41 11.94
C GLY A 155 18.98 3.78 11.33
N ALA A 156 18.18 3.12 12.16
CA ALA A 156 16.89 2.54 11.78
C ALA A 156 15.86 2.80 12.87
N LEU A 157 14.62 3.07 12.48
CA LEU A 157 13.47 3.13 13.37
C LEU A 157 12.71 1.81 13.26
N HIS A 158 12.38 1.23 14.41
CA HIS A 158 11.64 -0.02 14.52
C HIS A 158 10.18 0.24 14.90
N VAL A 159 9.34 -0.77 14.70
CA VAL A 159 7.92 -0.72 15.08
C VAL A 159 7.76 -0.47 16.59
N SER A 160 8.72 -0.91 17.43
CA SER A 160 8.76 -0.65 18.89
C SER A 160 8.83 0.82 19.27
N ASP A 161 9.39 1.67 18.39
CA ASP A 161 9.64 3.09 18.65
C ASP A 161 8.44 3.98 18.30
N ILE A 162 7.39 3.36 17.75
CA ILE A 162 6.19 4.05 17.29
C ILE A 162 5.24 4.29 18.47
N VAL A 163 4.77 5.52 18.60
CA VAL A 163 3.73 5.88 19.57
C VAL A 163 2.37 5.47 19.02
N ILE A 164 1.77 4.46 19.65
CA ILE A 164 0.48 3.92 19.26
C ILE A 164 -0.61 4.53 20.15
N PRO A 165 -1.75 4.95 19.59
CA PRO A 165 -2.87 5.41 20.37
C PRO A 165 -3.45 4.29 21.25
N PRO A 166 -4.05 4.63 22.40
CA PRO A 166 -4.65 3.65 23.29
C PRO A 166 -5.81 2.91 22.60
N GLY A 167 -5.93 1.61 22.86
CA GLY A 167 -6.97 0.76 22.26
C GLY A 167 -6.55 0.03 21.00
N VAL A 168 -5.32 0.22 20.50
CA VAL A 168 -4.78 -0.45 19.32
C VAL A 168 -3.69 -1.43 19.75
N GLU A 169 -3.82 -2.70 19.34
CA GLU A 169 -2.82 -3.74 19.56
C GLU A 169 -2.03 -3.95 18.25
N LEU A 170 -0.70 -4.00 18.34
CA LEU A 170 0.15 -4.36 17.19
C LEU A 170 0.11 -5.85 16.92
N GLU A 171 -0.07 -6.20 15.65
CA GLU A 171 0.09 -7.56 15.13
C GLU A 171 1.42 -7.73 14.38
N THR A 172 2.01 -6.62 13.93
CA THR A 172 3.33 -6.58 13.27
C THR A 172 4.45 -6.84 14.28
N ASP A 173 5.51 -7.53 13.86
CA ASP A 173 6.69 -7.78 14.68
C ASP A 173 7.31 -6.45 15.19
N PRO A 174 7.44 -6.23 16.49
CA PRO A 174 8.03 -5.01 17.05
C PRO A 174 9.50 -4.79 16.64
N ALA A 175 10.23 -5.85 16.25
CA ALA A 175 11.60 -5.76 15.77
C ALA A 175 11.72 -5.38 14.26
N ALA A 176 10.59 -5.33 13.55
CA ALA A 176 10.62 -4.97 12.14
C ALA A 176 11.07 -3.52 11.95
N THR A 177 11.93 -3.29 10.96
CA THR A 177 12.41 -1.96 10.59
C THR A 177 11.35 -1.23 9.76
N VAL A 178 10.99 -0.03 10.18
CA VAL A 178 10.02 0.82 9.48
C VAL A 178 10.74 1.73 8.49
N VAL A 179 11.78 2.41 8.96
CA VAL A 179 12.57 3.36 8.17
C VAL A 179 14.04 3.17 8.49
N ALA A 180 14.90 3.21 7.47
CA ALA A 180 16.34 3.15 7.62
C ALA A 180 17.02 4.31 6.87
N GLY A 181 18.00 4.94 7.52
CA GLY A 181 18.88 5.93 6.89
C GLY A 181 20.02 5.25 6.15
N GLN A 182 19.99 5.23 4.81
CA GLN A 182 21.06 4.62 4.02
C GLN A 182 22.13 5.65 3.62
N PRO A 183 23.43 5.27 3.64
CA PRO A 183 24.47 6.13 3.09
C PRO A 183 24.30 6.29 1.57
N PRO A 184 24.84 7.38 0.99
CA PRO A 184 24.77 7.58 -0.44
C PRO A 184 25.46 6.42 -1.19
N ARG A 185 24.85 5.96 -2.26
CA ARG A 185 25.52 5.04 -3.19
C ARG A 185 26.61 5.81 -3.93
N VAL A 186 27.83 5.74 -3.43
CA VAL A 186 28.99 6.15 -4.21
C VAL A 186 29.07 5.16 -5.37
N GLN A 187 28.76 5.63 -6.58
CA GLN A 187 29.14 4.89 -7.77
C GLN A 187 30.67 4.94 -7.81
N VAL A 188 31.31 3.90 -7.33
CA VAL A 188 32.70 3.67 -7.60
C VAL A 188 32.74 3.35 -9.09
N THR A 189 32.92 4.40 -9.91
CA THR A 189 33.40 4.23 -11.26
C THR A 189 34.78 3.65 -11.10
N THR A 190 34.91 2.36 -11.26
CA THR A 190 36.22 1.70 -11.41
C THR A 190 36.88 2.30 -12.64
N VAL A 191 37.68 3.33 -12.39
CA VAL A 191 38.72 3.78 -13.33
C VAL A 191 39.83 2.72 -13.30
N ALA A 192 39.55 1.59 -13.93
CA ALA A 192 40.49 0.49 -14.09
C ALA A 192 40.39 -0.08 -15.49
N GLU A 193 40.40 0.83 -16.51
CA GLU A 193 40.51 0.40 -17.90
C GLU A 193 41.13 1.50 -18.77
N GLU A 194 42.27 2.05 -18.31
CA GLU A 194 43.11 2.91 -19.13
C GLU A 194 44.58 2.81 -18.74
N LEU A 195 45.16 1.62 -18.73
CA LEU A 195 46.62 1.42 -18.69
C LEU A 195 46.99 0.00 -19.15
N GLU A 196 46.54 -0.43 -20.34
CA GLU A 196 47.21 -1.50 -21.09
C GLU A 196 46.84 -1.37 -22.57
N GLY A 197 47.53 -0.53 -23.26
CA GLY A 197 47.35 -0.33 -24.69
C GLY A 197 48.49 0.44 -25.34
N GLU A 198 49.72 0.13 -24.99
CA GLU A 198 50.84 0.57 -25.83
C GLU A 198 52.04 -0.38 -25.60
N GLU A 199 52.20 -1.36 -26.47
CA GLU A 199 53.48 -1.71 -27.09
C GLU A 199 53.35 -2.99 -27.94
N ALA A 200 53.76 -2.81 -29.18
CA ALA A 200 54.36 -3.76 -30.10
C ALA A 200 53.51 -4.35 -31.21
N ALA A 201 53.51 -3.64 -32.33
CA ALA A 201 53.61 -4.33 -33.61
C ALA A 201 55.06 -4.89 -33.79
N PRO A 202 55.33 -5.94 -34.58
CA PRO A 202 55.34 -5.83 -36.01
C PRO A 202 54.77 -7.04 -36.80
N ALA A 203 54.35 -6.74 -38.01
CA ALA A 203 54.18 -7.68 -39.14
C ALA A 203 55.56 -8.22 -39.64
N PRO A 204 55.70 -9.08 -40.69
CA PRO A 204 54.71 -9.71 -41.58
C PRO A 204 55.01 -11.17 -41.93
N GLU A 205 54.31 -11.71 -42.94
CA GLU A 205 54.58 -12.73 -43.97
C GLU A 205 53.56 -13.87 -43.95
N ALA A 206 52.70 -13.87 -44.92
CA ALA A 206 52.79 -14.41 -46.28
C ALA A 206 52.93 -15.95 -46.33
N THR A 207 52.02 -16.52 -47.00
CA THR A 207 52.01 -17.59 -47.98
C THR A 207 50.87 -18.59 -47.72
N ASP A 208 49.94 -18.55 -48.61
CA ASP A 208 49.73 -19.53 -49.67
C ASP A 208 49.09 -20.86 -49.32
N GLU A 209 48.05 -21.11 -50.08
CA GLU A 209 47.72 -22.28 -50.90
C GLU A 209 46.74 -23.33 -50.33
N GLU A 210 45.65 -23.35 -51.09
CA GLU A 210 44.97 -24.47 -51.75
C GLU A 210 44.39 -25.66 -50.91
N ALA A 211 43.12 -25.77 -51.02
CA ALA A 211 42.35 -26.87 -51.62
C ALA A 211 40.85 -26.70 -51.32
#